data_a377b8923284084db73c5e49acd79161
#
_entry.id   a377b8923284084db73c5e49acd79161
#
_cell.length_a   1.000
_cell.length_b   1.000
_cell.length_c   1.000
_cell.angle_alpha   90.00
_cell.angle_beta   90.00
_cell.angle_gamma   90.00
#
_symmetry.space_group_name_H-M   'P 1'
#
loop_
_entity.id
_entity.type
_entity.pdbx_description
1 polymer ?
#
loop_
_entity_poly.entity_id
_entity_poly.type
_entity_poly.pdbx_seq_one_letter_code
_entity_poly.pdbx_strand_id
1 'polypeptide(L)'
;MKRLTEEQIEHSLIRARKIAKRESRKLSGGRRMLQPMRVFSRVRIPAPASLDLFNTKNYKLFIEFITLIRDYINDGEKILIDFRNTKSLKACAVIVLYAHIDFLQRQTKDKNIISITTCGSPRANNWFKICGIWGITGFQRIAA
;
A
#
# COMPACT_ATOMS: atom_id res chain seq x y z
N MET A 1 -40.95 3.96 10.59
CA MET A 1 -39.58 4.33 10.18
C MET A 1 -38.57 3.63 11.08
N LYS A 2 -37.74 2.75 10.53
CA LYS A 2 -36.62 2.14 11.29
C LYS A 2 -35.51 3.18 11.49
N ARG A 3 -35.21 3.50 12.74
CA ARG A 3 -34.03 4.36 13.04
C ARG A 3 -32.75 3.57 12.73
N LEU A 4 -31.83 4.18 12.03
CA LEU A 4 -30.51 3.60 11.75
C LEU A 4 -29.73 3.54 13.07
N THR A 5 -28.99 2.46 13.27
CA THR A 5 -28.07 2.33 14.39
C THR A 5 -26.86 3.26 14.19
N GLU A 6 -26.18 3.64 15.28
CA GLU A 6 -24.96 4.49 15.20
C GLU A 6 -23.90 3.90 14.28
N GLU A 7 -23.70 2.59 14.32
CA GLU A 7 -22.78 1.89 13.43
C GLU A 7 -23.18 2.03 11.93
N GLN A 8 -24.47 1.96 11.63
CA GLN A 8 -24.96 2.13 10.26
C GLN A 8 -24.79 3.58 9.75
N ILE A 9 -24.93 4.55 10.65
CA ILE A 9 -24.68 5.96 10.34
C ILE A 9 -23.20 6.18 10.08
N GLU A 10 -22.32 5.64 10.93
CA GLU A 10 -20.87 5.74 10.75
C GLU A 10 -20.39 5.10 9.45
N HIS A 11 -20.87 3.90 9.15
CA HIS A 11 -20.59 3.23 7.86
C HIS A 11 -21.07 4.03 6.64
N SER A 12 -22.23 4.67 6.74
CA SER A 12 -22.76 5.50 5.66
C SER A 12 -21.93 6.77 5.44
N LEU A 13 -21.47 7.40 6.53
CA LEU A 13 -20.59 8.57 6.47
C LEU A 13 -19.22 8.24 5.88
N ILE A 14 -18.65 7.10 6.26
CA ILE A 14 -17.39 6.61 5.68
C ILE A 14 -17.54 6.36 4.17
N ARG A 15 -18.65 5.73 3.74
CA ARG A 15 -18.97 5.55 2.32
C ARG A 15 -19.12 6.88 1.57
N ALA A 16 -19.85 7.82 2.13
CA ALA A 16 -20.06 9.13 1.52
C ALA A 16 -18.74 9.90 1.34
N ARG A 17 -17.87 9.89 2.36
CA ARG A 17 -16.53 10.50 2.27
C ARG A 17 -15.66 9.83 1.19
N LYS A 18 -15.73 8.50 1.05
CA LYS A 18 -15.01 7.76 -0.01
C LYS A 18 -15.47 8.17 -1.41
N ILE A 19 -16.79 8.28 -1.62
CA ILE A 19 -17.37 8.68 -2.89
C ILE A 19 -16.96 10.11 -3.22
N ALA A 20 -17.13 11.05 -2.30
CA ALA A 20 -16.76 12.46 -2.49
C ALA A 20 -15.26 12.62 -2.83
N LYS A 21 -14.37 11.85 -2.18
CA LYS A 21 -12.94 11.88 -2.47
C LYS A 21 -12.60 11.29 -3.84
N ARG A 22 -13.34 10.26 -4.29
CA ARG A 22 -13.21 9.70 -5.65
C ARG A 22 -13.64 10.70 -6.72
N GLU A 23 -14.73 11.41 -6.48
CA GLU A 23 -15.26 12.43 -7.40
C GLU A 23 -14.35 13.64 -7.49
N SER A 24 -13.83 14.14 -6.37
CA SER A 24 -12.87 15.26 -6.37
C SER A 24 -11.58 14.92 -7.12
N ARG A 25 -11.11 13.67 -7.05
CA ARG A 25 -9.95 13.20 -7.83
C ARG A 25 -10.23 13.13 -9.34
N LYS A 26 -11.49 12.84 -9.75
CA LYS A 26 -11.90 12.87 -11.17
C LYS A 26 -11.99 14.29 -11.71
N LEU A 27 -12.37 15.25 -10.89
CA LEU A 27 -12.54 16.66 -11.28
C LEU A 27 -11.21 17.44 -11.30
N SER A 28 -10.22 17.03 -10.50
CA SER A 28 -8.89 17.64 -10.53
C SER A 28 -8.06 17.12 -11.72
N GLY A 29 -8.51 17.36 -12.94
CA GLY A 29 -7.94 16.87 -14.20
C GLY A 29 -6.50 17.30 -14.54
N GLY A 30 -5.65 17.39 -13.55
CA GLY A 30 -4.24 17.67 -13.69
C GLY A 30 -3.37 16.48 -13.29
N ARG A 31 -2.68 15.92 -14.23
CA ARG A 31 -1.82 14.73 -14.24
C ARG A 31 -2.61 13.42 -14.32
N ARG A 32 -2.56 12.82 -15.50
CA ARG A 32 -2.80 11.39 -15.66
C ARG A 32 -1.79 10.62 -14.80
N MET A 33 -2.05 10.52 -13.50
CA MET A 33 -1.52 9.41 -12.75
C MET A 33 -2.04 8.17 -13.46
N LEU A 34 -1.13 7.34 -13.94
CA LEU A 34 -1.43 6.01 -14.45
C LEU A 34 -2.53 5.44 -13.55
N GLN A 35 -3.70 5.16 -14.12
CA GLN A 35 -4.78 4.59 -13.34
C GLN A 35 -4.22 3.37 -12.62
N PRO A 36 -4.36 3.26 -11.31
CA PRO A 36 -3.78 2.16 -10.59
C PRO A 36 -4.34 0.86 -11.16
N MET A 37 -3.47 0.04 -11.71
CA MET A 37 -3.83 -1.24 -12.27
C MET A 37 -4.34 -2.13 -11.15
N ARG A 38 -5.55 -2.65 -11.28
CA ARG A 38 -6.10 -3.60 -10.30
C ARG A 38 -5.65 -5.01 -10.65
N VAL A 39 -5.12 -5.69 -9.66
CA VAL A 39 -4.71 -7.09 -9.73
C VAL A 39 -5.36 -7.83 -8.56
N PHE A 40 -6.12 -8.88 -8.82
CA PHE A 40 -6.86 -9.65 -7.78
C PHE A 40 -7.73 -8.76 -6.87
N SER A 41 -8.47 -7.80 -7.44
CA SER A 41 -9.28 -6.83 -6.70
C SER A 41 -8.49 -5.90 -5.77
N ARG A 42 -7.17 -5.85 -5.93
CA ARG A 42 -6.26 -4.98 -5.18
C ARG A 42 -5.71 -3.88 -6.05
N VAL A 43 -5.46 -2.72 -5.44
CA VAL A 43 -4.74 -1.65 -6.10
C VAL A 43 -3.26 -1.99 -6.11
N ARG A 44 -2.68 -2.13 -7.30
CA ARG A 44 -1.25 -2.41 -7.44
C ARG A 44 -0.46 -1.11 -7.31
N ILE A 45 0.45 -1.09 -6.35
CA ILE A 45 1.37 0.03 -6.13
C ILE A 45 2.79 -0.46 -6.42
N PRO A 46 3.45 0.06 -7.47
CA PRO A 46 4.85 -0.30 -7.73
C PRO A 46 5.76 0.31 -6.66
N ALA A 47 6.62 -0.52 -6.09
CA ALA A 47 7.66 -0.05 -5.17
C ALA A 47 8.81 0.61 -5.93
N PRO A 48 9.54 1.56 -5.31
CA PRO A 48 10.74 2.14 -5.91
C PRO A 48 11.79 1.08 -6.25
N ALA A 49 12.61 1.34 -7.26
CA ALA A 49 13.71 0.46 -7.64
C ALA A 49 14.77 0.32 -6.55
N SER A 50 14.93 1.34 -5.71
CA SER A 50 15.80 1.35 -4.55
C SER A 50 15.08 1.89 -3.33
N LEU A 51 15.05 1.10 -2.27
CA LEU A 51 14.53 1.51 -0.96
C LEU A 51 15.71 1.94 -0.08
N ASP A 52 15.91 3.24 0.00
CA ASP A 52 17.02 3.87 0.71
C ASP A 52 16.55 5.17 1.36
N LEU A 53 16.89 5.36 2.64
CA LEU A 53 16.56 6.57 3.39
C LEU A 53 17.71 7.61 3.40
N PHE A 54 18.91 7.24 2.99
CA PHE A 54 20.09 8.09 3.09
C PHE A 54 20.34 8.93 1.83
N ASN A 55 19.90 8.45 0.66
CA ASN A 55 19.99 9.21 -0.58
C ASN A 55 18.76 10.10 -0.73
N THR A 56 18.94 11.40 -0.91
CA THR A 56 17.83 12.39 -0.96
C THR A 56 16.78 12.04 -2.03
N LYS A 57 17.21 11.61 -3.21
CA LYS A 57 16.30 11.22 -4.30
C LYS A 57 15.49 9.99 -3.92
N ASN A 58 16.15 8.95 -3.42
CA ASN A 58 15.52 7.71 -3.03
C ASN A 58 14.62 7.89 -1.81
N TYR A 59 15.02 8.74 -0.86
CA TYR A 59 14.21 9.11 0.28
C TYR A 59 12.87 9.74 -0.13
N LYS A 60 12.90 10.69 -1.05
CA LYS A 60 11.66 11.31 -1.58
C LYS A 60 10.73 10.28 -2.21
N LEU A 61 11.27 9.41 -3.07
CA LEU A 61 10.50 8.35 -3.69
C LEU A 61 9.92 7.37 -2.65
N PHE A 62 10.67 7.07 -1.61
CA PHE A 62 10.21 6.21 -0.52
C PHE A 62 9.07 6.86 0.27
N ILE A 63 9.16 8.13 0.61
CA ILE A 63 8.10 8.86 1.32
C ILE A 63 6.84 8.97 0.46
N GLU A 64 6.96 9.27 -0.82
CA GLU A 64 5.83 9.28 -1.75
C GLU A 64 5.15 7.91 -1.83
N PHE A 65 5.93 6.86 -1.89
CA PHE A 65 5.46 5.48 -1.90
C PHE A 65 4.68 5.11 -0.62
N ILE A 66 5.23 5.41 0.56
CA ILE A 66 4.58 5.18 1.85
C ILE A 66 3.29 6.00 1.98
N THR A 67 3.31 7.25 1.55
CA THR A 67 2.14 8.13 1.56
C THR A 67 1.03 7.59 0.66
N LEU A 68 1.39 7.11 -0.52
CA LEU A 68 0.44 6.53 -1.46
C LEU A 68 -0.23 5.26 -0.90
N ILE A 69 0.54 4.38 -0.25
CA ILE A 69 0.00 3.20 0.43
C ILE A 69 -1.03 3.61 1.48
N ARG A 70 -0.66 4.55 2.35
CA ARG A 70 -1.55 5.03 3.40
C ARG A 70 -2.83 5.64 2.85
N ASP A 71 -2.73 6.45 1.80
CA ASP A 71 -3.88 7.12 1.20
C ASP A 71 -4.88 6.12 0.61
N TYR A 72 -4.42 5.10 -0.11
CA TYR A 72 -5.31 4.07 -0.64
C TYR A 72 -5.95 3.23 0.47
N ILE A 73 -5.23 2.90 1.52
CA ILE A 73 -5.78 2.18 2.67
C ILE A 73 -6.82 3.03 3.39
N ASN A 74 -6.57 4.32 3.60
CA ASN A 74 -7.55 5.23 4.18
C ASN A 74 -8.81 5.37 3.31
N ASP A 75 -8.68 5.20 1.99
CA ASP A 75 -9.82 5.12 1.07
C ASP A 75 -10.54 3.75 1.11
N GLY A 76 -10.08 2.82 1.94
CA GLY A 76 -10.63 1.48 2.12
C GLY A 76 -10.29 0.50 1.02
N GLU A 77 -9.26 0.76 0.24
CA GLU A 77 -8.77 -0.14 -0.79
C GLU A 77 -7.82 -1.19 -0.21
N LYS A 78 -7.86 -2.39 -0.76
CA LYS A 78 -6.83 -3.41 -0.52
C LYS A 78 -5.68 -3.18 -1.49
N ILE A 79 -4.46 -3.40 -1.02
CA ILE A 79 -3.24 -3.05 -1.77
C ILE A 79 -2.43 -4.29 -2.08
N LEU A 80 -1.82 -4.28 -3.26
CA LEU A 80 -0.74 -5.17 -3.65
C LEU A 80 0.50 -4.31 -3.90
N ILE A 81 1.53 -4.46 -3.07
CA ILE A 81 2.81 -3.79 -3.28
C ILE A 81 3.65 -4.65 -4.23
N ASP A 82 4.03 -4.07 -5.34
CA ASP A 82 4.80 -4.76 -6.38
C ASP A 82 6.29 -4.44 -6.28
N PHE A 83 7.06 -5.39 -5.76
CA PHE A 83 8.50 -5.28 -5.61
C PHE A 83 9.31 -5.88 -6.76
N ARG A 84 8.67 -6.34 -7.84
CA ARG A 84 9.37 -7.03 -8.94
C ARG A 84 10.50 -6.20 -9.56
N ASN A 85 10.35 -4.88 -9.58
CA ASN A 85 11.36 -3.96 -10.11
C ASN A 85 12.32 -3.43 -9.04
N THR A 86 12.15 -3.82 -7.78
CA THR A 86 13.02 -3.40 -6.68
C THR A 86 14.29 -4.25 -6.68
N LYS A 87 15.43 -3.58 -6.88
CA LYS A 87 16.75 -4.20 -7.00
C LYS A 87 17.62 -4.02 -5.76
N SER A 88 17.43 -2.92 -5.04
CA SER A 88 18.24 -2.55 -3.88
C SER A 88 17.36 -2.26 -2.69
N LEU A 89 17.71 -2.84 -1.56
CA LEU A 89 17.06 -2.63 -0.26
C LEU A 89 18.10 -2.28 0.79
N LYS A 90 17.85 -1.23 1.54
CA LYS A 90 18.59 -0.89 2.76
C LYS A 90 17.78 -1.34 3.98
N ALA A 91 18.45 -1.90 4.96
CA ALA A 91 17.81 -2.45 6.16
C ALA A 91 16.90 -1.42 6.88
N CYS A 92 17.35 -0.16 6.98
CA CYS A 92 16.56 0.91 7.59
C CYS A 92 15.24 1.16 6.86
N ALA A 93 15.23 1.16 5.53
CA ALA A 93 14.01 1.34 4.75
C ALA A 93 13.05 0.15 4.92
N VAL A 94 13.57 -1.06 5.00
CA VAL A 94 12.77 -2.28 5.24
C VAL A 94 12.13 -2.25 6.62
N ILE A 95 12.84 -1.81 7.65
CA ILE A 95 12.30 -1.67 9.01
C ILE A 95 11.18 -0.65 9.05
N VAL A 96 11.36 0.51 8.43
CA VAL A 96 10.32 1.54 8.35
C VAL A 96 9.10 1.04 7.58
N LEU A 97 9.29 0.35 6.48
CA LEU A 97 8.21 -0.26 5.71
C LEU A 97 7.44 -1.30 6.55
N TYR A 98 8.15 -2.16 7.26
CA TYR A 98 7.55 -3.14 8.16
C TYR A 98 6.68 -2.47 9.23
N ALA A 99 7.20 -1.44 9.89
CA ALA A 99 6.47 -0.70 10.91
C ALA A 99 5.20 -0.04 10.36
N HIS A 100 5.26 0.52 9.16
CA HIS A 100 4.08 1.08 8.49
C HIS A 100 3.03 0.03 8.14
N ILE A 101 3.45 -1.11 7.62
CA ILE A 101 2.53 -2.22 7.29
C ILE A 101 1.83 -2.71 8.55
N ASP A 102 2.59 -2.97 9.62
CA ASP A 102 2.03 -3.42 10.90
C ASP A 102 1.04 -2.40 11.48
N PHE A 103 1.41 -1.12 11.46
CA PHE A 103 0.53 -0.04 11.92
C PHE A 103 -0.79 0.01 11.13
N LEU A 104 -0.72 -0.05 9.80
CA LEU A 104 -1.91 0.02 8.95
C LEU A 104 -2.81 -1.22 9.09
N GLN A 105 -2.23 -2.40 9.28
CA GLN A 105 -2.98 -3.61 9.57
C GLN A 105 -3.72 -3.54 10.91
N ARG A 106 -3.09 -2.99 11.94
CA ARG A 106 -3.72 -2.77 13.24
C ARG A 106 -4.82 -1.73 13.17
N GLN A 107 -4.57 -0.63 12.47
CA GLN A 107 -5.55 0.45 12.30
C GLN A 107 -6.81 -0.02 11.57
N THR A 108 -6.65 -0.85 10.55
CA THR A 108 -7.77 -1.37 9.75
C THR A 108 -8.39 -2.64 10.32
N LYS A 109 -7.73 -3.28 11.31
CA LYS A 109 -8.09 -4.60 11.85
C LYS A 109 -8.19 -5.69 10.78
N ASP A 110 -7.50 -5.52 9.66
CA ASP A 110 -7.46 -6.45 8.54
C ASP A 110 -6.01 -6.84 8.21
N LYS A 111 -5.63 -8.07 8.56
CA LYS A 111 -4.29 -8.60 8.27
C LYS A 111 -4.03 -8.79 6.76
N ASN A 112 -5.09 -8.89 5.98
CA ASN A 112 -5.02 -9.13 4.54
C ASN A 112 -5.14 -7.85 3.69
N ILE A 113 -5.10 -6.68 4.32
CA ILE A 113 -5.25 -5.41 3.61
C ILE A 113 -4.08 -5.15 2.66
N ILE A 114 -2.89 -5.62 3.00
CA ILE A 114 -1.67 -5.48 2.21
C ILE A 114 -1.15 -6.85 1.81
N SER A 115 -0.94 -7.04 0.51
CA SER A 115 -0.19 -8.17 -0.05
C SER A 115 1.05 -7.66 -0.76
N ILE A 116 2.06 -8.48 -0.88
CA ILE A 116 3.32 -8.14 -1.55
C ILE A 116 3.71 -9.20 -2.58
N THR A 117 4.51 -8.79 -3.56
CA THR A 117 5.15 -9.70 -4.52
C THR A 117 6.58 -10.02 -4.08
N THR A 118 7.22 -10.95 -4.78
CA THR A 118 8.67 -11.14 -4.68
C THR A 118 9.42 -9.94 -5.24
N CYS A 119 10.63 -9.71 -4.72
CA CYS A 119 11.55 -8.73 -5.29
C CYS A 119 12.23 -9.27 -6.56
N GLY A 120 12.75 -8.33 -7.37
CA GLY A 120 13.47 -8.66 -8.59
C GLY A 120 14.85 -9.31 -8.38
N SER A 121 15.36 -9.34 -7.13
CA SER A 121 16.64 -9.96 -6.82
C SER A 121 16.53 -11.00 -5.70
N PRO A 122 17.28 -12.12 -5.77
CA PRO A 122 17.30 -13.12 -4.70
C PRO A 122 17.78 -12.56 -3.36
N ARG A 123 18.71 -11.62 -3.39
CA ARG A 123 19.25 -10.97 -2.18
C ARG A 123 18.18 -10.16 -1.46
N ALA A 124 17.37 -9.42 -2.20
CA ALA A 124 16.27 -8.64 -1.65
C ALA A 124 15.17 -9.55 -1.05
N ASN A 125 14.86 -10.66 -1.74
CA ASN A 125 13.92 -11.66 -1.21
C ASN A 125 14.40 -12.29 0.09
N ASN A 126 15.70 -12.56 0.21
CA ASN A 126 16.28 -13.08 1.44
C ASN A 126 16.13 -12.08 2.60
N TRP A 127 16.35 -10.79 2.35
CA TRP A 127 16.08 -9.74 3.33
C TRP A 127 14.64 -9.71 3.81
N PHE A 128 13.68 -9.80 2.90
CA PHE A 128 12.26 -9.85 3.24
C PHE A 128 11.90 -11.06 4.10
N LYS A 129 12.52 -12.21 3.80
CA LYS A 129 12.36 -13.42 4.60
C LYS A 129 12.90 -13.23 6.02
N ILE A 130 14.11 -12.69 6.16
CA ILE A 130 14.77 -12.46 7.45
C ILE A 130 13.99 -11.43 8.28
N CYS A 131 13.54 -10.33 7.68
CA CYS A 131 12.77 -9.28 8.37
C CYS A 131 11.34 -9.70 8.70
N GLY A 132 10.85 -10.82 8.20
CA GLY A 132 9.50 -11.32 8.50
C GLY A 132 8.37 -10.57 7.78
N ILE A 133 8.65 -9.73 6.78
CA ILE A 133 7.61 -9.00 6.03
C ILE A 133 6.62 -9.97 5.39
N TRP A 134 7.08 -11.08 4.87
CA TRP A 134 6.19 -12.09 4.28
C TRP A 134 5.27 -12.76 5.32
N GLY A 135 5.69 -12.80 6.59
CA GLY A 135 4.88 -13.34 7.68
C GLY A 135 3.71 -12.45 8.08
N ILE A 136 3.84 -11.13 7.89
CA ILE A 136 2.79 -10.16 8.24
C ILE A 136 1.92 -9.76 7.06
N THR A 137 2.34 -10.05 5.83
CA THR A 137 1.62 -9.72 4.59
C THR A 137 1.13 -10.97 3.88
N GLY A 138 0.04 -10.84 3.11
CA GLY A 138 -0.34 -11.87 2.16
C GLY A 138 0.67 -11.92 1.01
N PHE A 139 1.33 -13.07 0.81
CA PHE A 139 2.23 -13.28 -0.32
C PHE A 139 1.45 -13.73 -1.55
N GLN A 140 1.61 -13.04 -2.66
CA GLN A 140 1.01 -13.43 -3.93
C GLN A 140 2.10 -13.62 -4.98
N ARG A 141 2.18 -14.83 -5.55
CA ARG A 141 2.94 -15.06 -6.79
C ARG A 141 2.12 -14.51 -7.94
N ILE A 142 2.58 -13.42 -8.52
CA ILE A 142 2.08 -13.01 -9.83
C ILE A 142 2.94 -13.75 -10.84
N ALA A 143 2.31 -14.57 -11.67
CA ALA A 143 3.00 -15.17 -12.81
C ALA A 143 3.64 -14.07 -13.67
N ALA A 144 4.85 -14.30 -14.03
CA ALA A 144 5.61 -13.38 -14.88
C ALA A 144 4.94 -13.24 -16.25
#